data_264c8889ce5c5f509cc867013a4e3830
#
_entry.id   264c8889ce5c5f509cc867013a4e3830
#
_cell.length_a   1.000
_cell.length_b   1.000
_cell.length_c   1.000
_cell.angle_alpha   90.00
_cell.angle_beta   90.00
_cell.angle_gamma   90.00
#
_symmetry.space_group_name_H-M   'P 1'
#
loop_
_entity.id
_entity.type
_entity.pdbx_description
1 polymer ?
#
loop_
_entity_poly.entity_id
_entity_poly.type
_entity_poly.pdbx_seq_one_letter_code
_entity_poly.pdbx_strand_id
1 'polypeptide(L)'
;ILLLADIMVLNQQRTITIQQQDIKDYQTYEPMAHDLISDILGKQHDFNNQMNAIRMLPYTYKDYDSLSDAIANYSTFLEEEFNESELLKINLPVVAGFVFSKIKEAEQKGRLISVKIKNRSLITPVPEYDLIRILGILIDNAIEATEPGHTFSLILDSKNEHI
;
A
#
# COMPACT_ATOMS: atom_id res chain seq x y z
N ILE A 1 35.93 4.42 -36.72
CA ILE A 1 35.02 3.26 -36.86
C ILE A 1 35.07 2.42 -35.60
N LEU A 2 36.25 2.02 -35.09
CA LEU A 2 36.41 1.22 -33.86
C LEU A 2 35.77 1.93 -32.63
N LEU A 3 36.04 3.21 -32.44
CA LEU A 3 35.54 4.00 -31.33
C LEU A 3 33.99 4.11 -31.30
N LEU A 4 33.36 4.16 -32.47
CA LEU A 4 31.90 4.16 -32.58
C LEU A 4 31.31 2.79 -32.23
N ALA A 5 31.99 1.71 -32.63
CA ALA A 5 31.57 0.36 -32.28
C ALA A 5 31.66 0.13 -30.75
N ASP A 6 32.74 0.59 -30.12
CA ASP A 6 32.90 0.49 -28.66
C ASP A 6 31.82 1.26 -27.90
N ILE A 7 31.50 2.48 -28.34
CA ILE A 7 30.41 3.28 -27.72
C ILE A 7 29.07 2.56 -27.90
N MET A 8 28.83 1.95 -29.06
CA MET A 8 27.56 1.25 -29.31
C MET A 8 27.43 0.00 -28.44
N VAL A 9 28.51 -0.74 -28.25
CA VAL A 9 28.57 -1.92 -27.37
C VAL A 9 28.32 -1.50 -25.89
N LEU A 10 28.98 -0.44 -25.44
CA LEU A 10 28.82 0.07 -24.08
C LEU A 10 27.38 0.53 -23.80
N ASN A 11 26.76 1.24 -24.75
CA ASN A 11 25.37 1.65 -24.64
C ASN A 11 24.42 0.44 -24.61
N GLN A 12 24.69 -0.56 -25.45
CA GLN A 12 23.90 -1.79 -25.49
C GLN A 12 24.00 -2.58 -24.16
N GLN A 13 25.22 -2.71 -23.63
CA GLN A 13 25.43 -3.34 -22.32
C GLN A 13 24.72 -2.59 -21.20
N ARG A 14 24.76 -1.25 -21.19
CA ARG A 14 24.06 -0.44 -20.20
C ARG A 14 22.55 -0.64 -20.28
N THR A 15 21.99 -0.68 -21.49
CA THR A 15 20.55 -0.93 -21.68
C THR A 15 20.15 -2.31 -21.17
N ILE A 16 20.93 -3.35 -21.47
CA ILE A 16 20.70 -4.72 -21.01
C ILE A 16 20.75 -4.78 -19.47
N THR A 17 21.73 -4.12 -18.85
CA THR A 17 21.86 -4.10 -17.39
C THR A 17 20.65 -3.43 -16.73
N ILE A 18 20.18 -2.30 -17.28
CA ILE A 18 18.98 -1.62 -16.78
C ILE A 18 17.75 -2.53 -16.91
N GLN A 19 17.55 -3.13 -18.08
CA GLN A 19 16.41 -4.04 -18.30
C GLN A 19 16.45 -5.26 -17.38
N GLN A 20 17.64 -5.82 -17.11
CA GLN A 20 17.78 -6.92 -16.16
C GLN A 20 17.44 -6.51 -14.73
N GLN A 21 17.82 -5.30 -14.35
CA GLN A 21 17.47 -4.77 -13.04
C GLN A 21 15.96 -4.54 -12.93
N ASP A 22 15.34 -3.94 -13.94
CA ASP A 22 13.89 -3.72 -14.00
C ASP A 22 13.10 -5.04 -13.87
N ILE A 23 13.55 -6.09 -14.60
CA ILE A 23 12.93 -7.42 -14.53
C ILE A 23 13.07 -8.01 -13.11
N LYS A 24 14.25 -7.87 -12.51
CA LYS A 24 14.50 -8.37 -11.15
C LYS A 24 13.64 -7.66 -10.12
N ASP A 25 13.51 -6.35 -10.24
CA ASP A 25 12.68 -5.54 -9.36
C ASP A 25 11.20 -5.91 -9.53
N TYR A 26 10.75 -6.08 -10.77
CA TYR A 26 9.40 -6.55 -11.08
C TYR A 26 9.12 -7.94 -10.47
N GLN A 27 10.03 -8.89 -10.65
CA GLN A 27 9.92 -10.23 -10.06
C GLN A 27 9.91 -10.22 -8.53
N THR A 28 10.51 -9.22 -7.92
CA THR A 28 10.50 -9.07 -6.46
C THR A 28 9.19 -8.51 -5.95
N TYR A 29 8.58 -7.56 -6.68
CA TYR A 29 7.37 -6.86 -6.21
C TYR A 29 6.06 -7.49 -6.71
N GLU A 30 6.09 -8.24 -7.81
CA GLU A 30 4.90 -8.95 -8.33
C GLU A 30 4.28 -9.91 -7.29
N PRO A 31 5.04 -10.76 -6.57
CA PRO A 31 4.48 -11.59 -5.50
C PRO A 31 3.84 -10.77 -4.39
N MET A 32 4.44 -9.64 -4.01
CA MET A 32 3.90 -8.77 -2.96
C MET A 32 2.55 -8.13 -3.38
N ALA A 33 2.42 -7.76 -4.64
CA ALA A 33 1.16 -7.28 -5.18
C ALA A 33 0.09 -8.39 -5.20
N HIS A 34 0.49 -9.62 -5.50
CA HIS A 34 -0.41 -10.79 -5.49
C HIS A 34 -0.87 -11.13 -4.06
N ASP A 35 0.03 -11.07 -3.09
CA ASP A 35 -0.28 -11.29 -1.68
C ASP A 35 -1.24 -10.21 -1.17
N LEU A 36 -1.01 -8.95 -1.53
CA LEU A 36 -1.92 -7.86 -1.22
C LEU A 36 -3.33 -8.12 -1.79
N ILE A 37 -3.43 -8.49 -3.07
CA ILE A 37 -4.73 -8.78 -3.70
C ILE A 37 -5.42 -9.94 -2.99
N SER A 38 -4.69 -10.99 -2.64
CA SER A 38 -5.23 -12.15 -1.92
C SER A 38 -5.75 -11.77 -0.53
N ASP A 39 -4.98 -10.98 0.21
CA ASP A 39 -5.34 -10.51 1.55
C ASP A 39 -6.59 -9.60 1.50
N ILE A 40 -6.67 -8.75 0.50
CA ILE A 40 -7.83 -7.87 0.26
C ILE A 40 -9.08 -8.68 -0.10
N LEU A 41 -8.98 -9.70 -0.95
CA LEU A 41 -10.12 -10.56 -1.28
C LEU A 41 -10.59 -11.33 -0.04
N GLY A 42 -9.67 -11.80 0.80
CA GLY A 42 -10.00 -12.38 2.11
C GLY A 42 -10.75 -11.38 3.00
N LYS A 43 -10.25 -10.17 3.11
CA LYS A 43 -10.89 -9.10 3.90
C LYS A 43 -12.24 -8.65 3.34
N GLN A 44 -12.43 -8.67 2.02
CA GLN A 44 -13.74 -8.41 1.43
C GLN A 44 -14.78 -9.45 1.87
N HIS A 45 -14.39 -10.71 1.98
CA HIS A 45 -15.24 -11.76 2.52
C HIS A 45 -15.59 -11.50 4.00
N ASP A 46 -14.60 -11.14 4.79
CA ASP A 46 -14.78 -10.84 6.21
C ASP A 46 -15.63 -9.57 6.41
N PHE A 47 -15.43 -8.54 5.60
CA PHE A 47 -16.28 -7.36 5.58
C PHE A 47 -17.75 -7.71 5.27
N ASN A 48 -18.00 -8.58 4.29
CA ASN A 48 -19.36 -9.03 4.00
C ASN A 48 -19.99 -9.79 5.18
N ASN A 49 -19.20 -10.59 5.89
CA ASN A 49 -19.67 -11.30 7.09
C ASN A 49 -19.97 -10.31 8.21
N GLN A 50 -19.15 -9.29 8.40
CA GLN A 50 -19.36 -8.22 9.38
C GLN A 50 -20.61 -7.39 9.05
N MET A 51 -20.81 -7.02 7.78
CA MET A 51 -22.02 -6.34 7.33
C MET A 51 -23.28 -7.18 7.56
N ASN A 52 -23.20 -8.50 7.38
CA ASN A 52 -24.29 -9.38 7.69
C ASN A 52 -24.55 -9.42 9.23
N ALA A 53 -23.50 -9.44 10.04
CA ALA A 53 -23.63 -9.35 11.50
C ALA A 53 -24.33 -8.05 11.93
N ILE A 54 -23.92 -6.90 11.37
CA ILE A 54 -24.58 -5.60 11.63
C ILE A 54 -26.07 -5.64 11.23
N ARG A 55 -26.39 -6.22 10.08
CA ARG A 55 -27.79 -6.37 9.65
C ARG A 55 -28.63 -7.21 10.61
N MET A 56 -28.01 -8.13 11.35
CA MET A 56 -28.69 -8.98 12.33
C MET A 56 -28.84 -8.31 13.70
N LEU A 57 -28.10 -7.23 14.01
CA LEU A 57 -28.17 -6.55 15.30
C LEU A 57 -29.59 -6.13 15.69
N PRO A 58 -30.44 -5.53 14.81
CA PRO A 58 -31.81 -5.15 15.15
C PRO A 58 -32.73 -6.34 15.49
N TYR A 59 -32.37 -7.53 15.05
CA TYR A 59 -33.12 -8.75 15.39
C TYR A 59 -32.67 -9.34 16.73
N THR A 60 -31.43 -9.07 17.13
CA THR A 60 -30.81 -9.58 18.36
C THR A 60 -31.09 -8.64 19.55
N TYR A 61 -30.93 -7.35 19.35
CA TYR A 61 -31.13 -6.32 20.41
C TYR A 61 -32.47 -5.65 20.23
N LYS A 62 -33.32 -5.71 21.27
CA LYS A 62 -34.71 -5.20 21.25
C LYS A 62 -34.83 -3.78 21.79
N ASP A 63 -33.86 -3.32 22.58
CA ASP A 63 -33.82 -1.99 23.14
C ASP A 63 -32.82 -1.10 22.38
N TYR A 64 -33.11 0.20 22.38
CA TYR A 64 -32.33 1.18 21.63
C TYR A 64 -30.90 1.34 22.16
N ASP A 65 -30.74 1.31 23.50
CA ASP A 65 -29.43 1.59 24.11
C ASP A 65 -28.44 0.45 23.81
N SER A 66 -28.85 -0.80 24.03
CA SER A 66 -28.03 -1.98 23.69
C SER A 66 -27.71 -2.09 22.19
N LEU A 67 -28.64 -1.69 21.32
CA LEU A 67 -28.43 -1.65 19.90
C LEU A 67 -27.42 -0.56 19.53
N SER A 68 -27.54 0.63 20.12
CA SER A 68 -26.61 1.74 19.91
C SER A 68 -25.19 1.40 20.32
N ASP A 69 -25.01 0.79 21.48
CA ASP A 69 -23.71 0.34 21.98
C ASP A 69 -23.10 -0.76 21.07
N ALA A 70 -23.91 -1.70 20.62
CA ALA A 70 -23.46 -2.74 19.69
C ALA A 70 -22.98 -2.14 18.35
N ILE A 71 -23.70 -1.17 17.79
CA ILE A 71 -23.30 -0.47 16.56
C ILE A 71 -22.01 0.32 16.78
N ALA A 72 -21.89 1.06 17.88
CA ALA A 72 -20.69 1.83 18.22
C ALA A 72 -19.45 0.93 18.34
N ASN A 73 -19.57 -0.21 19.01
CA ASN A 73 -18.47 -1.18 19.12
C ASN A 73 -18.07 -1.76 17.75
N TYR A 74 -19.03 -2.07 16.88
CA TYR A 74 -18.75 -2.54 15.53
C TYR A 74 -18.10 -1.47 14.67
N SER A 75 -18.48 -0.19 14.80
CA SER A 75 -17.89 0.89 14.01
C SER A 75 -16.42 1.13 14.39
N THR A 76 -16.07 1.06 15.67
CA THR A 76 -14.69 1.18 16.13
C THR A 76 -13.81 0.05 15.59
N PHE A 77 -14.32 -1.19 15.58
CA PHE A 77 -13.64 -2.33 15.01
C PHE A 77 -13.39 -2.17 13.50
N LEU A 78 -14.34 -1.61 12.75
CA LEU A 78 -14.21 -1.35 11.31
C LEU A 78 -13.17 -0.25 11.01
N GLU A 79 -13.02 0.76 11.86
CA GLU A 79 -12.04 1.84 11.68
C GLU A 79 -10.59 1.34 11.76
N GLU A 80 -10.31 0.34 12.55
CA GLU A 80 -8.97 -0.26 12.67
C GLU A 80 -8.55 -1.08 11.43
N GLU A 81 -9.49 -1.72 10.72
CA GLU A 81 -9.22 -2.51 9.51
C GLU A 81 -9.08 -1.68 8.22
N PHE A 82 -9.43 -0.38 8.23
CA PHE A 82 -9.53 0.43 7.01
C PHE A 82 -8.19 0.83 6.38
N ASN A 83 -7.07 0.72 7.09
CA ASN A 83 -5.77 1.20 6.59
C ASN A 83 -5.30 0.52 5.31
N GLU A 84 -5.56 -0.77 5.15
CA GLU A 84 -5.10 -1.53 3.98
C GLU A 84 -6.01 -1.32 2.77
N SER A 85 -7.30 -1.03 2.98
CA SER A 85 -8.26 -0.71 1.91
C SER A 85 -7.93 0.60 1.17
N GLU A 86 -7.19 1.51 1.80
CA GLU A 86 -6.70 2.72 1.16
C GLU A 86 -5.71 2.40 0.02
N LEU A 87 -4.91 1.35 0.16
CA LEU A 87 -3.95 0.92 -0.87
C LEU A 87 -4.62 0.48 -2.16
N LEU A 88 -5.88 -0.02 -2.10
CA LEU A 88 -6.67 -0.37 -3.29
C LEU A 88 -7.02 0.84 -4.17
N LYS A 89 -6.94 2.03 -3.61
CA LYS A 89 -7.23 3.26 -4.36
C LYS A 89 -6.07 3.66 -5.27
N ILE A 90 -4.90 3.05 -5.08
CA ILE A 90 -3.70 3.36 -5.86
C ILE A 90 -3.80 2.68 -7.23
N ASN A 91 -3.70 3.47 -8.31
CA ASN A 91 -3.66 2.97 -9.69
C ASN A 91 -2.31 2.36 -10.11
N LEU A 92 -1.38 2.19 -9.17
CA LEU A 92 -0.04 1.63 -9.33
C LEU A 92 0.10 0.37 -8.46
N PRO A 93 -0.27 -0.83 -8.97
CA PRO A 93 -0.36 -2.05 -8.16
C PRO A 93 0.97 -2.44 -7.48
N VAL A 94 2.09 -2.21 -8.16
CA VAL A 94 3.42 -2.55 -7.62
C VAL A 94 3.77 -1.63 -6.44
N VAL A 95 3.42 -0.34 -6.54
CA VAL A 95 3.59 0.63 -5.43
C VAL A 95 2.70 0.24 -4.26
N ALA A 96 1.44 -0.15 -4.52
CA ALA A 96 0.52 -0.61 -3.48
C ALA A 96 1.08 -1.84 -2.74
N GLY A 97 1.55 -2.85 -3.46
CA GLY A 97 2.18 -4.04 -2.89
C GLY A 97 3.43 -3.71 -2.07
N PHE A 98 4.26 -2.79 -2.55
CA PHE A 98 5.43 -2.34 -1.82
C PHE A 98 5.06 -1.64 -0.50
N VAL A 99 4.11 -0.70 -0.53
CA VAL A 99 3.65 0.00 0.68
C VAL A 99 3.03 -1.00 1.67
N PHE A 100 2.26 -1.97 1.19
CA PHE A 100 1.71 -3.05 2.02
C PHE A 100 2.82 -3.84 2.73
N SER A 101 3.87 -4.24 2.01
CA SER A 101 5.00 -4.95 2.63
C SER A 101 5.68 -4.12 3.72
N LYS A 102 5.76 -2.80 3.55
CA LYS A 102 6.32 -1.88 4.53
C LYS A 102 5.42 -1.67 5.75
N ILE A 103 4.10 -1.72 5.58
CA ILE A 103 3.15 -1.75 6.71
C ILE A 103 3.41 -2.99 7.56
N LYS A 104 3.49 -4.17 6.93
CA LYS A 104 3.76 -5.43 7.65
C LYS A 104 5.12 -5.43 8.35
N GLU A 105 6.15 -4.87 7.72
CA GLU A 105 7.47 -4.71 8.33
C GLU A 105 7.42 -3.79 9.57
N ALA A 106 6.70 -2.67 9.49
CA ALA A 106 6.54 -1.75 10.61
C ALA A 106 5.78 -2.40 11.77
N GLU A 107 4.69 -3.13 11.48
CA GLU A 107 3.91 -3.89 12.47
C GLU A 107 4.78 -4.90 13.21
N GLN A 108 5.63 -5.65 12.50
CA GLN A 108 6.57 -6.60 13.10
C GLN A 108 7.58 -5.91 14.04
N LYS A 109 7.90 -4.65 13.78
CA LYS A 109 8.76 -3.82 14.62
C LYS A 109 7.99 -3.07 15.72
N GLY A 110 6.69 -3.36 15.88
CA GLY A 110 5.81 -2.73 16.87
C GLY A 110 5.46 -1.28 16.55
N ARG A 111 5.47 -0.88 15.29
CA ARG A 111 5.14 0.47 14.80
C ARG A 111 3.96 0.41 13.85
N LEU A 112 3.17 1.46 13.78
CA LEU A 112 2.00 1.52 12.92
C LEU A 112 2.18 2.59 11.83
N ILE A 113 1.75 2.26 10.61
CA ILE A 113 1.71 3.21 9.49
C ILE A 113 0.24 3.50 9.17
N SER A 114 -0.16 4.78 9.30
CA SER A 114 -1.46 5.24 8.81
C SER A 114 -1.32 5.72 7.37
N VAL A 115 -1.95 5.04 6.42
CA VAL A 115 -1.89 5.39 4.99
C VAL A 115 -3.12 6.18 4.59
N LYS A 116 -2.90 7.27 3.85
CA LYS A 116 -3.97 8.10 3.29
C LYS A 116 -3.69 8.42 1.83
N ILE A 117 -4.59 8.03 0.95
CA ILE A 117 -4.52 8.31 -0.48
C ILE A 117 -5.49 9.44 -0.81
N LYS A 118 -4.96 10.61 -1.17
CA LYS A 118 -5.80 11.76 -1.51
C LYS A 118 -6.34 11.69 -2.93
N ASN A 119 -5.54 11.19 -3.88
CA ASN A 119 -5.94 11.02 -5.27
C ASN A 119 -5.89 9.55 -5.66
N ARG A 120 -6.99 9.04 -6.21
CA ARG A 120 -7.08 7.65 -6.70
C ARG A 120 -6.20 7.39 -7.92
N SER A 121 -5.93 8.41 -8.72
CA SER A 121 -5.01 8.36 -9.86
C SER A 121 -3.74 9.10 -9.47
N LEU A 122 -2.75 8.37 -9.00
CA LEU A 122 -1.42 8.92 -8.78
C LEU A 122 -0.74 9.06 -10.13
N ILE A 123 -0.45 10.31 -10.49
CA ILE A 123 0.34 10.66 -11.66
C ILE A 123 1.75 10.96 -11.18
N THR A 124 2.71 10.24 -11.71
CA THR A 124 4.11 10.44 -11.36
C THR A 124 4.95 10.66 -12.63
N PRO A 125 5.84 11.66 -12.66
CA PRO A 125 6.76 11.89 -13.76
C PRO A 125 7.93 10.91 -13.76
N VAL A 126 8.10 10.13 -12.67
CA VAL A 126 9.19 9.16 -12.54
C VAL A 126 8.67 7.74 -12.73
N PRO A 127 9.51 6.81 -13.21
CA PRO A 127 9.15 5.39 -13.30
C PRO A 127 8.75 4.81 -11.95
N GLU A 128 7.87 3.80 -11.94
CA GLU A 128 7.39 3.16 -10.70
C GLU A 128 8.53 2.66 -9.81
N TYR A 129 9.58 2.11 -10.38
CA TYR A 129 10.72 1.60 -9.60
C TYR A 129 11.49 2.71 -8.86
N ASP A 130 11.62 3.89 -9.46
CA ASP A 130 12.22 5.05 -8.80
C ASP A 130 11.32 5.55 -7.67
N LEU A 131 10.01 5.58 -7.89
CA LEU A 131 9.04 5.93 -6.87
C LEU A 131 9.11 4.96 -5.69
N ILE A 132 9.18 3.65 -5.94
CA ILE A 132 9.35 2.62 -4.91
C ILE A 132 10.65 2.84 -4.12
N ARG A 133 11.74 3.15 -4.80
CA ARG A 133 13.02 3.42 -4.14
C ARG A 133 12.94 4.65 -3.24
N ILE A 134 12.32 5.72 -3.71
CA ILE A 134 12.12 6.95 -2.92
C ILE A 134 11.24 6.65 -1.71
N LEU A 135 10.09 5.98 -1.90
CA LEU A 135 9.20 5.60 -0.82
C LEU A 135 9.90 4.68 0.19
N GLY A 136 10.71 3.73 -0.28
CA GLY A 136 11.48 2.86 0.58
C GLY A 136 12.36 3.63 1.55
N ILE A 137 13.18 4.54 1.03
CA ILE A 137 14.08 5.38 1.84
C ILE A 137 13.27 6.21 2.85
N LEU A 138 12.15 6.81 2.43
CA LEU A 138 11.34 7.66 3.30
C LEU A 138 10.64 6.85 4.41
N ILE A 139 10.06 5.70 4.06
CA ILE A 139 9.35 4.84 5.01
C ILE A 139 10.34 4.21 5.99
N ASP A 140 11.49 3.73 5.52
CA ASP A 140 12.52 3.13 6.38
C ASP A 140 13.04 4.15 7.39
N ASN A 141 13.33 5.37 6.96
CA ASN A 141 13.70 6.46 7.85
C ASN A 141 12.60 6.78 8.88
N ALA A 142 11.33 6.78 8.45
CA ALA A 142 10.21 7.01 9.36
C ALA A 142 10.05 5.86 10.37
N ILE A 143 10.20 4.60 9.93
CA ILE A 143 10.18 3.44 10.82
C ILE A 143 11.30 3.54 11.85
N GLU A 144 12.52 3.91 11.45
CA GLU A 144 13.66 4.04 12.37
C GLU A 144 13.47 5.17 13.38
N ALA A 145 12.92 6.32 12.92
CA ALA A 145 12.70 7.49 13.76
C ALA A 145 11.49 7.37 14.71
N THR A 146 10.57 6.43 14.46
CA THR A 146 9.36 6.25 15.26
C THR A 146 9.63 5.28 16.41
N GLU A 147 9.25 5.63 17.63
CA GLU A 147 9.34 4.73 18.78
C GLU A 147 8.31 3.58 18.68
N PRO A 148 8.64 2.37 19.22
CA PRO A 148 7.66 1.28 19.30
C PRO A 148 6.36 1.72 20.00
N GLY A 149 5.21 1.26 19.49
CA GLY A 149 3.89 1.64 19.97
C GLY A 149 3.34 2.94 19.41
N HIS A 150 4.11 3.67 18.60
CA HIS A 150 3.67 4.91 17.96
C HIS A 150 3.28 4.70 16.50
N THR A 151 2.48 5.64 16.00
CA THR A 151 1.97 5.66 14.61
C THR A 151 2.55 6.85 13.86
N PHE A 152 2.98 6.63 12.61
CA PHE A 152 3.27 7.71 11.68
C PHE A 152 2.38 7.64 10.44
N SER A 153 2.24 8.76 9.74
CA SER A 153 1.32 8.86 8.59
C SER A 153 2.07 8.90 7.27
N LEU A 154 1.65 8.08 6.32
CA LEU A 154 2.05 8.13 4.92
C LEU A 154 0.90 8.72 4.10
N ILE A 155 1.09 9.91 3.53
CA ILE A 155 0.09 10.56 2.69
C ILE A 155 0.61 10.58 1.27
N LEU A 156 -0.12 9.92 0.35
CA LEU A 156 0.17 9.96 -1.08
C LEU A 156 -0.83 10.91 -1.76
N ASP A 157 -0.28 11.90 -2.45
CA ASP A 157 -1.03 12.92 -3.16
C ASP A 157 -0.34 13.23 -4.48
N SER A 158 -1.08 13.36 -5.57
CA SER A 158 -0.58 13.88 -6.82
C SER A 158 -1.40 15.11 -7.20
N LYS A 159 -0.75 16.26 -7.30
CA LYS A 159 -1.39 17.45 -7.88
C LYS A 159 -1.28 17.34 -9.39
N ASN A 160 -2.43 17.39 -10.06
CA ASN A 160 -2.46 17.69 -11.51
C ASN A 160 -2.03 19.15 -11.67
N GLU A 161 -0.75 19.43 -11.82
CA GLU A 161 -0.32 20.67 -12.42
C GLU A 161 -0.55 20.53 -13.92
N HIS A 162 -1.67 21.09 -14.38
CA HIS A 162 -1.82 21.45 -15.77
C HIS A 162 -0.80 22.55 -16.04
N ILE A 163 0.26 22.20 -16.79
CA ILE A 163 1.13 23.16 -17.45
C ILE A 163 0.38 23.68 -18.67
#